data_e8daf36a8185b770f9e618608ac330a5
#
_entry.id   e8daf36a8185b770f9e618608ac330a5
#
_cell.length_a   1.000
_cell.length_b   1.000
_cell.length_c   1.000
_cell.angle_alpha   90.00
_cell.angle_beta   90.00
_cell.angle_gamma   90.00
#
_symmetry.space_group_name_H-M   'P 1'
#
loop_
_entity.id
_entity.type
_entity.pdbx_description
1 polymer ?
#
loop_
_entity_poly.entity_id
_entity_poly.type
_entity_poly.pdbx_seq_one_letter_code
_entity_poly.pdbx_strand_id
1 'polypeptide(L)'
;MSSTKSPLNLIVTGGAGFIGSNLTLALQEKFPDARLTVIDDFRSGNFKNLAGYRGDLVAQNLACLDWREQFGDPAGAGFDAIFHLASITDTTNHDQFEQVHDNVESFRRLLNFARPTKTRIIYASSASTYGAVTQASVESNGAAPANAYSFSKVIMDNIARRAAAESTGWIIIGLRYFNVYGPREAHKGVPASMVYHLAQQMKAGQRPRIFKHGDQKRDFVYVKDVVEGSIRAFDAQTSGIYNLGSGHARSFNELVDILNKCLRTNLQPDYIDNPHAHYQNFTQADLTNARSALGYEPQFPLEDGVRDYMQSLYG
;
A
#
# COMPACT_ATOMS: atom_id res chain seq x y z
N MET A 1 -3.75 41.20 -3.79
CA MET A 1 -3.04 40.41 -4.80
C MET A 1 -3.09 38.95 -4.31
N SER A 2 -3.89 38.12 -4.93
CA SER A 2 -3.95 36.70 -4.59
C SER A 2 -2.61 36.09 -5.04
N SER A 3 -1.82 35.62 -4.07
CA SER A 3 -0.63 34.79 -4.36
C SER A 3 -1.14 33.48 -4.97
N THR A 4 -1.10 33.39 -6.30
CA THR A 4 -1.33 32.11 -6.99
C THR A 4 -0.18 31.18 -6.61
N LYS A 5 -0.44 30.30 -5.65
CA LYS A 5 0.50 29.24 -5.31
C LYS A 5 0.74 28.41 -6.57
N SER A 6 2.00 28.20 -6.94
CA SER A 6 2.33 27.34 -8.09
C SER A 6 1.64 25.98 -7.97
N PRO A 7 1.19 25.39 -9.09
CA PRO A 7 0.63 24.04 -9.06
C PRO A 7 1.58 23.05 -8.39
N LEU A 8 1.04 22.12 -7.61
CA LEU A 8 1.83 21.06 -7.00
C LEU A 8 2.49 20.18 -8.08
N ASN A 9 3.69 19.71 -7.81
CA ASN A 9 4.43 18.80 -8.66
C ASN A 9 4.69 17.49 -7.89
N LEU A 10 3.99 16.42 -8.26
CA LEU A 10 3.92 15.17 -7.51
C LEU A 10 4.38 13.98 -8.36
N ILE A 11 5.05 13.03 -7.74
CA ILE A 11 5.38 11.73 -8.35
C ILE A 11 4.68 10.62 -7.57
N VAL A 12 4.13 9.64 -8.31
CA VAL A 12 3.66 8.36 -7.76
C VAL A 12 4.43 7.22 -8.43
N THR A 13 5.29 6.55 -7.69
CA THR A 13 5.95 5.34 -8.21
C THR A 13 5.10 4.11 -7.91
N GLY A 14 5.10 3.13 -8.82
CA GLY A 14 4.17 2.00 -8.74
C GLY A 14 2.72 2.41 -9.01
N GLY A 15 2.53 3.50 -9.77
CA GLY A 15 1.21 4.09 -10.00
C GLY A 15 0.28 3.27 -10.88
N ALA A 16 0.77 2.25 -11.61
CA ALA A 16 -0.07 1.30 -12.33
C ALA A 16 -0.46 0.06 -11.50
N GLY A 17 0.09 -0.06 -10.28
CA GLY A 17 -0.24 -1.11 -9.32
C GLY A 17 -1.59 -0.89 -8.65
N PHE A 18 -1.97 -1.78 -7.73
CA PHE A 18 -3.25 -1.75 -7.02
C PHE A 18 -3.44 -0.46 -6.20
N ILE A 19 -2.64 -0.26 -5.15
CA ILE A 19 -2.78 0.92 -4.28
C ILE A 19 -2.35 2.18 -5.04
N GLY A 20 -1.25 2.09 -5.82
CA GLY A 20 -0.70 3.22 -6.55
C GLY A 20 -1.69 3.85 -7.53
N SER A 21 -2.46 3.06 -8.26
CA SER A 21 -3.45 3.59 -9.21
C SER A 21 -4.65 4.25 -8.53
N ASN A 22 -5.11 3.68 -7.40
CA ASN A 22 -6.15 4.32 -6.60
C ASN A 22 -5.66 5.67 -6.04
N LEU A 23 -4.43 5.72 -5.53
CA LEU A 23 -3.82 6.96 -5.05
C LEU A 23 -3.60 7.98 -6.17
N THR A 24 -3.07 7.54 -7.33
CA THR A 24 -2.84 8.41 -8.50
C THR A 24 -4.11 9.13 -8.93
N LEU A 25 -5.21 8.38 -9.08
CA LEU A 25 -6.48 8.96 -9.52
C LEU A 25 -7.11 9.85 -8.44
N ALA A 26 -6.98 9.50 -7.17
CA ALA A 26 -7.44 10.33 -6.06
C ALA A 26 -6.64 11.65 -5.94
N LEU A 27 -5.32 11.61 -6.15
CA LEU A 27 -4.49 12.82 -6.19
C LEU A 27 -4.87 13.72 -7.37
N GLN A 28 -5.12 13.15 -8.56
CA GLN A 28 -5.58 13.89 -9.72
C GLN A 28 -6.94 14.57 -9.49
N GLU A 29 -7.84 13.91 -8.78
CA GLU A 29 -9.16 14.47 -8.43
C GLU A 29 -9.03 15.56 -7.36
N LYS A 30 -8.24 15.31 -6.31
CA LYS A 30 -8.08 16.22 -5.18
C LYS A 30 -7.29 17.49 -5.54
N PHE A 31 -6.33 17.37 -6.45
CA PHE A 31 -5.44 18.45 -6.91
C PHE A 31 -5.48 18.57 -8.44
N PRO A 32 -6.57 19.08 -9.02
CA PRO A 32 -6.78 19.05 -10.48
C PRO A 32 -5.74 19.87 -11.26
N ASP A 33 -5.09 20.86 -10.63
CA ASP A 33 -4.04 21.68 -11.25
C ASP A 33 -2.63 21.11 -11.02
N ALA A 34 -2.48 20.04 -10.24
CA ALA A 34 -1.17 19.45 -9.97
C ALA A 34 -0.56 18.82 -11.22
N ARG A 35 0.75 18.95 -11.37
CA ARG A 35 1.53 18.12 -12.28
C ARG A 35 1.74 16.77 -11.58
N LEU A 36 1.23 15.71 -12.17
CA LEU A 36 1.34 14.38 -11.62
C LEU A 36 2.06 13.46 -12.59
N THR A 37 3.17 12.87 -12.14
CA THR A 37 3.94 11.90 -12.92
C THR A 37 3.86 10.53 -12.27
N VAL A 38 3.47 9.53 -13.04
CA VAL A 38 3.53 8.12 -12.64
C VAL A 38 4.83 7.50 -13.14
N ILE A 39 5.50 6.72 -12.28
CA ILE A 39 6.63 5.87 -12.68
C ILE A 39 6.27 4.42 -12.39
N ASP A 40 6.29 3.55 -13.40
CA ASP A 40 5.97 2.13 -13.26
C ASP A 40 6.67 1.33 -14.37
N ASP A 41 7.21 0.17 -14.08
CA ASP A 41 7.83 -0.70 -15.08
C ASP A 41 6.84 -1.74 -15.65
N PHE A 42 5.61 -1.74 -15.16
CA PHE A 42 4.53 -2.66 -15.52
C PHE A 42 4.83 -4.16 -15.28
N ARG A 43 5.87 -4.48 -14.52
CA ARG A 43 6.23 -5.85 -14.15
C ARG A 43 5.09 -6.55 -13.41
N SER A 44 4.41 -5.79 -12.52
CA SER A 44 3.24 -6.23 -11.78
C SER A 44 2.07 -5.24 -11.85
N GLY A 45 2.29 -4.05 -12.38
CA GLY A 45 1.27 -3.06 -12.65
C GLY A 45 0.48 -3.36 -13.93
N ASN A 46 -0.67 -2.71 -14.10
CA ASN A 46 -1.49 -2.87 -15.29
C ASN A 46 -1.96 -1.49 -15.81
N PHE A 47 -1.71 -1.19 -17.09
CA PHE A 47 -2.09 0.09 -17.69
C PHE A 47 -3.61 0.37 -17.59
N LYS A 48 -4.45 -0.66 -17.54
CA LYS A 48 -5.91 -0.51 -17.38
C LYS A 48 -6.27 0.15 -16.04
N ASN A 49 -5.42 0.01 -15.03
CA ASN A 49 -5.62 0.65 -13.73
C ASN A 49 -5.49 2.18 -13.81
N LEU A 50 -4.80 2.69 -14.84
CA LEU A 50 -4.62 4.12 -15.11
C LEU A 50 -5.70 4.68 -16.06
N ALA A 51 -6.79 3.96 -16.32
CA ALA A 51 -7.91 4.50 -17.08
C ALA A 51 -8.42 5.80 -16.43
N GLY A 52 -8.46 6.89 -17.20
CA GLY A 52 -8.83 8.22 -16.72
C GLY A 52 -7.68 9.07 -16.16
N TYR A 53 -6.47 8.53 -16.07
CA TYR A 53 -5.27 9.31 -15.74
C TYR A 53 -4.89 10.26 -16.89
N ARG A 54 -4.46 11.49 -16.54
CA ARG A 54 -4.18 12.58 -17.50
C ARG A 54 -2.78 13.20 -17.36
N GLY A 55 -1.96 12.68 -16.44
CA GLY A 55 -0.59 13.18 -16.19
C GLY A 55 0.46 12.46 -17.03
N ASP A 56 1.73 12.67 -16.65
CA ASP A 56 2.88 12.09 -17.32
C ASP A 56 3.17 10.65 -16.82
N LEU A 57 3.75 9.82 -17.70
CA LEU A 57 4.13 8.44 -17.39
C LEU A 57 5.58 8.16 -17.80
N VAL A 58 6.35 7.62 -16.87
CA VAL A 58 7.71 7.10 -17.11
C VAL A 58 7.69 5.59 -16.93
N ALA A 59 7.88 4.85 -18.02
CA ALA A 59 7.87 3.38 -18.02
C ALA A 59 9.29 2.83 -17.79
N GLN A 60 9.73 2.79 -16.52
CA GLN A 60 11.09 2.36 -16.16
C GLN A 60 11.16 1.65 -14.80
N ASN A 61 12.12 0.74 -14.68
CA ASN A 61 12.48 0.11 -13.41
C ASN A 61 13.26 1.12 -12.52
N LEU A 62 12.71 1.41 -11.35
CA LEU A 62 13.27 2.39 -10.40
C LEU A 62 14.62 1.99 -9.81
N ALA A 63 14.93 0.68 -9.74
CA ALA A 63 16.24 0.21 -9.29
C ALA A 63 17.36 0.56 -10.28
N CYS A 64 17.01 0.85 -11.56
CA CYS A 64 17.94 1.23 -12.62
C CYS A 64 17.77 2.70 -13.07
N LEU A 65 16.70 3.38 -12.66
CA LEU A 65 16.39 4.74 -13.10
C LEU A 65 17.50 5.72 -12.69
N ASP A 66 18.02 6.46 -13.67
CA ASP A 66 18.78 7.68 -13.40
C ASP A 66 17.82 8.85 -13.25
N TRP A 67 17.58 9.24 -12.00
CA TRP A 67 16.68 10.34 -11.64
C TRP A 67 17.09 11.70 -12.20
N ARG A 68 18.42 11.93 -12.32
CA ARG A 68 18.93 13.22 -12.84
C ARG A 68 18.84 13.30 -14.36
N GLU A 69 19.09 12.18 -15.04
CA GLU A 69 18.88 12.09 -16.48
C GLU A 69 17.40 12.31 -16.82
N GLN A 70 16.48 11.67 -16.07
CA GLN A 70 15.05 11.73 -16.32
C GLN A 70 14.40 13.06 -15.97
N PHE A 71 14.79 13.70 -14.84
CA PHE A 71 14.10 14.85 -14.28
C PHE A 71 15.00 16.10 -14.14
N GLY A 72 16.25 16.00 -14.50
CA GLY A 72 17.22 17.09 -14.33
C GLY A 72 17.72 17.23 -12.89
N ASP A 73 18.24 18.43 -12.57
CA ASP A 73 18.67 18.74 -11.20
C ASP A 73 17.47 18.82 -10.26
N PRO A 74 17.53 18.21 -9.06
CA PRO A 74 16.42 18.23 -8.10
C PRO A 74 15.89 19.63 -7.78
N ALA A 75 16.76 20.64 -7.71
CA ALA A 75 16.34 22.02 -7.42
C ALA A 75 15.51 22.63 -8.57
N GLY A 76 15.86 22.28 -9.82
CA GLY A 76 15.11 22.70 -11.01
C GLY A 76 13.83 21.88 -11.22
N ALA A 77 13.80 20.61 -10.81
CA ALA A 77 12.65 19.75 -10.94
C ALA A 77 11.47 20.17 -10.06
N GLY A 78 11.75 20.74 -8.86
CA GLY A 78 10.77 21.38 -7.99
C GLY A 78 9.63 20.48 -7.54
N PHE A 79 9.92 19.23 -7.18
CA PHE A 79 8.90 18.29 -6.66
C PHE A 79 8.49 18.63 -5.22
N ASP A 80 7.18 18.72 -4.98
CA ASP A 80 6.62 18.92 -3.64
C ASP A 80 6.61 17.61 -2.84
N ALA A 81 6.26 16.49 -3.47
CA ALA A 81 6.29 15.17 -2.85
C ALA A 81 6.46 14.03 -3.85
N ILE A 82 7.02 12.92 -3.34
CA ILE A 82 7.09 11.64 -4.04
C ILE A 82 6.40 10.57 -3.19
N PHE A 83 5.35 9.98 -3.73
CA PHE A 83 4.66 8.81 -3.17
C PHE A 83 5.30 7.54 -3.75
N HIS A 84 6.09 6.85 -2.93
CA HIS A 84 6.85 5.69 -3.38
C HIS A 84 6.13 4.39 -3.00
N LEU A 85 5.36 3.85 -3.96
CA LEU A 85 4.61 2.60 -3.79
C LEU A 85 5.16 1.45 -4.64
N ALA A 86 6.08 1.71 -5.56
CA ALA A 86 6.73 0.68 -6.35
C ALA A 86 7.46 -0.32 -5.44
N SER A 87 7.15 -1.60 -5.62
CA SER A 87 7.77 -2.68 -4.86
C SER A 87 7.41 -4.03 -5.47
N ILE A 88 8.33 -4.98 -5.45
CA ILE A 88 8.03 -6.38 -5.69
C ILE A 88 7.36 -6.90 -4.40
N THR A 89 6.06 -7.20 -4.47
CA THR A 89 5.24 -7.58 -3.31
C THR A 89 4.85 -9.05 -3.28
N ASP A 90 5.21 -9.81 -4.32
CA ASP A 90 4.90 -11.24 -4.40
C ASP A 90 5.77 -12.04 -3.41
N THR A 91 5.15 -12.51 -2.34
CA THR A 91 5.83 -13.31 -1.31
C THR A 91 6.13 -14.74 -1.74
N THR A 92 5.63 -15.15 -2.92
CA THR A 92 5.92 -16.47 -3.52
C THR A 92 7.11 -16.40 -4.50
N ASN A 93 7.62 -15.20 -4.78
CA ASN A 93 8.85 -15.04 -5.56
C ASN A 93 10.04 -15.65 -4.83
N HIS A 94 10.68 -16.64 -5.45
CA HIS A 94 11.84 -17.33 -4.89
C HIS A 94 13.16 -16.58 -5.10
N ASP A 95 13.21 -15.58 -5.97
CA ASP A 95 14.38 -14.71 -6.13
C ASP A 95 14.43 -13.65 -5.01
N GLN A 96 15.02 -14.07 -3.89
CA GLN A 96 15.19 -13.18 -2.75
C GLN A 96 16.13 -12.00 -3.05
N PHE A 97 17.12 -12.21 -3.93
CA PHE A 97 18.05 -11.14 -4.31
C PHE A 97 17.31 -10.05 -5.07
N GLU A 98 16.57 -10.39 -6.14
CA GLU A 98 15.81 -9.43 -6.92
C GLU A 98 14.83 -8.65 -6.01
N GLN A 99 14.10 -9.37 -5.16
CA GLN A 99 13.10 -8.77 -4.30
C GLN A 99 13.69 -7.78 -3.29
N VAL A 100 14.79 -8.13 -2.64
CA VAL A 100 15.45 -7.24 -1.67
C VAL A 100 16.19 -6.12 -2.39
N HIS A 101 16.95 -6.45 -3.44
CA HIS A 101 17.73 -5.48 -4.20
C HIS A 101 16.85 -4.39 -4.81
N ASP A 102 15.85 -4.78 -5.61
CA ASP A 102 15.03 -3.81 -6.34
C ASP A 102 14.21 -2.93 -5.38
N ASN A 103 13.63 -3.51 -4.34
CA ASN A 103 12.88 -2.74 -3.34
C ASN A 103 13.76 -1.74 -2.58
N VAL A 104 14.96 -2.14 -2.20
CA VAL A 104 15.86 -1.30 -1.39
C VAL A 104 16.61 -0.29 -2.27
N GLU A 105 17.10 -0.71 -3.44
CA GLU A 105 17.89 0.17 -4.31
C GLU A 105 17.03 1.27 -4.95
N SER A 106 15.80 0.94 -5.37
CA SER A 106 14.85 1.96 -5.85
C SER A 106 14.62 3.04 -4.80
N PHE A 107 14.47 2.66 -3.53
CA PHE A 107 14.28 3.60 -2.43
C PHE A 107 15.53 4.44 -2.13
N ARG A 108 16.73 3.82 -2.18
CA ARG A 108 18.00 4.55 -2.00
C ARG A 108 18.23 5.61 -3.08
N ARG A 109 18.01 5.25 -4.35
CA ARG A 109 18.15 6.18 -5.49
C ARG A 109 17.19 7.34 -5.38
N LEU A 110 15.93 7.06 -5.03
CA LEU A 110 14.92 8.09 -4.78
C LEU A 110 15.36 9.03 -3.65
N LEU A 111 15.80 8.51 -2.51
CA LEU A 111 16.26 9.35 -1.39
C LEU A 111 17.49 10.19 -1.77
N ASN A 112 18.43 9.63 -2.51
CA ASN A 112 19.61 10.37 -2.98
C ASN A 112 19.24 11.54 -3.91
N PHE A 113 18.24 11.34 -4.78
CA PHE A 113 17.70 12.40 -5.62
C PHE A 113 16.96 13.47 -4.82
N ALA A 114 16.11 13.07 -3.88
CA ALA A 114 15.27 13.99 -3.11
C ALA A 114 16.01 14.76 -1.99
N ARG A 115 17.15 14.25 -1.50
CA ARG A 115 17.90 14.78 -0.36
C ARG A 115 18.30 16.27 -0.52
N PRO A 116 18.85 16.75 -1.66
CA PRO A 116 19.29 18.15 -1.80
C PRO A 116 18.17 19.18 -1.59
N THR A 117 16.97 18.85 -2.01
CA THR A 117 15.78 19.72 -1.90
C THR A 117 14.92 19.40 -0.70
N LYS A 118 15.22 18.30 0.00
CA LYS A 118 14.36 17.74 1.05
C LYS A 118 12.92 17.52 0.56
N THR A 119 12.76 17.12 -0.71
CA THR A 119 11.47 16.76 -1.28
C THR A 119 10.79 15.73 -0.37
N ARG A 120 9.53 15.99 0.00
CA ARG A 120 8.76 15.13 0.90
C ARG A 120 8.61 13.72 0.32
N ILE A 121 8.86 12.71 1.14
CA ILE A 121 8.72 11.30 0.75
C ILE A 121 7.65 10.64 1.59
N ILE A 122 6.68 10.02 0.92
CA ILE A 122 5.70 9.13 1.54
C ILE A 122 5.89 7.75 0.89
N TYR A 123 6.25 6.73 1.68
CA TYR A 123 6.55 5.42 1.09
C TYR A 123 5.72 4.29 1.70
N ALA A 124 5.41 3.30 0.86
CA ALA A 124 4.73 2.08 1.27
C ALA A 124 5.68 1.16 2.05
N SER A 125 5.50 1.09 3.36
CA SER A 125 5.96 0.01 4.22
C SER A 125 4.86 -1.07 4.35
N SER A 126 4.96 -1.99 5.29
CA SER A 126 4.03 -3.11 5.41
C SER A 126 3.89 -3.60 6.84
N ALA A 127 2.68 -4.02 7.23
CA ALA A 127 2.45 -4.74 8.48
C ALA A 127 3.18 -6.09 8.54
N SER A 128 3.60 -6.65 7.41
CA SER A 128 4.41 -7.88 7.38
C SER A 128 5.76 -7.75 8.09
N THR A 129 6.23 -6.51 8.32
CA THR A 129 7.44 -6.24 9.12
C THR A 129 7.34 -6.71 10.56
N TYR A 130 6.14 -6.80 11.12
CA TYR A 130 5.91 -7.26 12.50
C TYR A 130 6.08 -8.77 12.67
N GLY A 131 5.96 -9.55 11.60
CA GLY A 131 5.98 -11.01 11.67
C GLY A 131 4.74 -11.60 12.34
N ALA A 132 4.90 -12.73 13.02
CA ALA A 132 3.82 -13.38 13.74
C ALA A 132 3.56 -12.66 15.08
N VAL A 133 2.34 -12.16 15.25
CA VAL A 133 1.90 -11.43 16.45
C VAL A 133 0.58 -12.01 16.96
N THR A 134 0.27 -11.78 18.25
CA THR A 134 -0.97 -12.24 18.91
C THR A 134 -1.83 -11.10 19.43
N GLN A 135 -1.36 -9.86 19.28
CA GLN A 135 -2.05 -8.64 19.73
C GLN A 135 -1.86 -7.53 18.71
N ALA A 136 -2.55 -6.41 18.88
CA ALA A 136 -2.43 -5.25 18.02
C ALA A 136 -0.98 -4.78 17.90
N SER A 137 -0.56 -4.46 16.68
CA SER A 137 0.81 -4.04 16.38
C SER A 137 0.94 -2.54 16.53
N VAL A 138 1.93 -2.11 17.33
CA VAL A 138 2.36 -0.71 17.49
C VAL A 138 3.67 -0.51 16.75
N GLU A 139 3.92 0.67 16.19
CA GLU A 139 5.10 0.95 15.36
C GLU A 139 6.43 0.81 16.11
N SER A 140 6.41 0.91 17.44
CA SER A 140 7.56 0.67 18.31
C SER A 140 7.88 -0.82 18.53
N ASN A 141 6.98 -1.74 18.14
CA ASN A 141 7.26 -3.17 18.23
C ASN A 141 8.45 -3.53 17.35
N GLY A 142 9.27 -4.46 17.83
CA GLY A 142 10.41 -4.98 17.08
C GLY A 142 9.97 -5.60 15.74
N ALA A 143 10.85 -5.53 14.74
CA ALA A 143 10.62 -6.17 13.45
C ALA A 143 11.03 -7.65 13.51
N ALA A 144 10.16 -8.52 12.97
CA ALA A 144 10.39 -9.96 12.85
C ALA A 144 9.98 -10.47 11.46
N PRO A 145 10.63 -10.00 10.37
CA PRO A 145 10.23 -10.31 9.00
C PRO A 145 10.36 -11.81 8.71
N ALA A 146 9.31 -12.39 8.10
CA ALA A 146 9.25 -13.83 7.82
C ALA A 146 9.67 -14.20 6.38
N ASN A 147 9.86 -13.22 5.49
CA ASN A 147 10.23 -13.42 4.08
C ASN A 147 11.04 -12.24 3.53
N ALA A 148 11.59 -12.39 2.32
CA ALA A 148 12.42 -11.38 1.67
C ALA A 148 11.68 -10.05 1.45
N TYR A 149 10.40 -10.08 1.11
CA TYR A 149 9.58 -8.89 0.99
C TYR A 149 9.49 -8.10 2.30
N SER A 150 9.08 -8.76 3.39
CA SER A 150 8.98 -8.09 4.69
C SER A 150 10.33 -7.61 5.20
N PHE A 151 11.40 -8.37 4.92
CA PHE A 151 12.76 -7.94 5.23
C PHE A 151 13.17 -6.68 4.45
N SER A 152 12.86 -6.59 3.14
CA SER A 152 13.13 -5.39 2.34
C SER A 152 12.42 -4.15 2.92
N LYS A 153 11.19 -4.29 3.43
CA LYS A 153 10.45 -3.20 4.07
C LYS A 153 11.07 -2.77 5.41
N VAL A 154 11.59 -3.71 6.20
CA VAL A 154 12.37 -3.37 7.41
C VAL A 154 13.62 -2.57 7.05
N ILE A 155 14.33 -2.96 6.00
CA ILE A 155 15.52 -2.22 5.55
C ILE A 155 15.14 -0.81 5.07
N MET A 156 14.05 -0.66 4.32
CA MET A 156 13.54 0.66 3.91
C MET A 156 13.18 1.52 5.11
N ASP A 157 12.47 0.98 6.12
CA ASP A 157 12.15 1.67 7.37
C ASP A 157 13.41 2.18 8.09
N ASN A 158 14.46 1.36 8.14
CA ASN A 158 15.74 1.72 8.78
C ASN A 158 16.48 2.82 7.99
N ILE A 159 16.47 2.74 6.66
CA ILE A 159 17.05 3.76 5.79
C ILE A 159 16.31 5.10 5.96
N ALA A 160 14.98 5.07 5.98
CA ALA A 160 14.14 6.26 6.17
C ALA A 160 14.42 6.95 7.51
N ARG A 161 14.46 6.19 8.62
CA ARG A 161 14.79 6.73 9.96
C ARG A 161 16.15 7.41 9.97
N ARG A 162 17.16 6.77 9.38
CA ARG A 162 18.51 7.31 9.29
C ARG A 162 18.54 8.59 8.46
N ALA A 163 17.94 8.57 7.27
CA ALA A 163 17.91 9.73 6.37
C ALA A 163 17.22 10.94 7.03
N ALA A 164 16.11 10.72 7.73
CA ALA A 164 15.40 11.77 8.46
C ALA A 164 16.24 12.33 9.63
N ALA A 165 16.95 11.48 10.37
CA ALA A 165 17.82 11.89 11.48
C ALA A 165 19.03 12.70 11.01
N GLU A 166 19.64 12.32 9.87
CA GLU A 166 20.81 13.00 9.28
C GLU A 166 20.45 14.31 8.58
N SER A 167 19.19 14.57 8.26
CA SER A 167 18.77 15.75 7.48
C SER A 167 17.61 16.45 8.18
N THR A 168 17.93 17.31 9.15
CA THR A 168 16.92 18.10 9.90
C THR A 168 15.94 18.82 8.97
N GLY A 169 14.64 18.65 9.23
CA GLY A 169 13.56 19.25 8.45
C GLY A 169 13.22 18.52 7.15
N TRP A 170 13.84 17.40 6.85
CA TRP A 170 13.39 16.52 5.77
C TRP A 170 12.28 15.60 6.25
N ILE A 171 11.11 15.66 5.62
CA ILE A 171 9.94 14.87 6.00
C ILE A 171 9.90 13.57 5.18
N ILE A 172 10.05 12.45 5.87
CA ILE A 172 10.00 11.09 5.30
C ILE A 172 9.01 10.28 6.12
N ILE A 173 7.91 9.84 5.48
CA ILE A 173 6.80 9.13 6.11
C ILE A 173 6.71 7.71 5.58
N GLY A 174 6.82 6.73 6.44
CA GLY A 174 6.55 5.32 6.14
C GLY A 174 5.13 4.95 6.53
N LEU A 175 4.43 4.24 5.66
CA LEU A 175 3.07 3.79 5.90
C LEU A 175 3.02 2.26 5.88
N ARG A 176 2.85 1.63 7.04
CA ARG A 176 2.69 0.18 7.18
C ARG A 176 1.26 -0.20 6.85
N TYR A 177 1.04 -0.55 5.58
CA TYR A 177 -0.26 -1.03 5.13
C TYR A 177 -0.56 -2.40 5.69
N PHE A 178 -1.79 -2.58 6.21
CA PHE A 178 -2.31 -3.85 6.65
C PHE A 178 -2.93 -4.63 5.47
N ASN A 179 -3.96 -5.44 5.68
CA ASN A 179 -4.50 -6.30 4.62
C ASN A 179 -5.44 -5.49 3.71
N VAL A 180 -4.85 -4.75 2.76
CA VAL A 180 -5.59 -3.87 1.85
C VAL A 180 -6.36 -4.70 0.82
N TYR A 181 -7.62 -4.31 0.57
CA TYR A 181 -8.47 -4.88 -0.48
C TYR A 181 -9.26 -3.79 -1.20
N GLY A 182 -9.72 -4.06 -2.44
CA GLY A 182 -10.58 -3.12 -3.15
C GLY A 182 -10.37 -3.11 -4.67
N PRO A 183 -11.02 -2.16 -5.38
CA PRO A 183 -10.95 -2.06 -6.83
C PRO A 183 -9.51 -1.90 -7.34
N ARG A 184 -9.28 -2.38 -8.56
CA ARG A 184 -8.00 -2.41 -9.29
C ARG A 184 -6.96 -3.41 -8.77
N GLU A 185 -7.34 -4.39 -7.93
CA GLU A 185 -6.41 -5.46 -7.52
C GLU A 185 -6.46 -6.72 -8.41
N ALA A 186 -7.47 -6.88 -9.24
CA ALA A 186 -7.71 -8.12 -10.03
C ALA A 186 -6.51 -8.56 -10.90
N HIS A 187 -5.71 -7.60 -11.38
CA HIS A 187 -4.53 -7.88 -12.19
C HIS A 187 -3.40 -8.59 -11.43
N LYS A 188 -3.42 -8.56 -10.10
CA LYS A 188 -2.37 -9.17 -9.27
C LYS A 188 -2.35 -10.69 -9.33
N GLY A 189 -3.47 -11.33 -9.71
CA GLY A 189 -3.55 -12.80 -9.69
C GLY A 189 -3.40 -13.35 -8.26
N VAL A 190 -2.46 -14.28 -8.06
CA VAL A 190 -2.23 -14.94 -6.75
C VAL A 190 -2.01 -13.96 -5.59
N PRO A 191 -1.21 -12.88 -5.71
CA PRO A 191 -1.04 -11.90 -4.64
C PRO A 191 -2.22 -10.96 -4.38
N ALA A 192 -3.38 -11.14 -5.04
CA ALA A 192 -4.59 -10.37 -4.72
C ALA A 192 -5.12 -10.70 -3.32
N SER A 193 -6.00 -9.84 -2.77
CA SER A 193 -6.54 -10.03 -1.44
C SER A 193 -7.42 -11.28 -1.32
N MET A 194 -7.54 -11.82 -0.12
CA MET A 194 -8.50 -12.92 0.15
C MET A 194 -9.95 -12.47 -0.05
N VAL A 195 -10.26 -11.19 0.11
CA VAL A 195 -11.59 -10.64 -0.23
C VAL A 195 -11.89 -10.88 -1.71
N TYR A 196 -10.93 -10.58 -2.60
CA TYR A 196 -11.07 -10.82 -4.03
C TYR A 196 -11.19 -12.32 -4.36
N HIS A 197 -10.28 -13.15 -3.84
CA HIS A 197 -10.26 -14.58 -4.15
C HIS A 197 -11.53 -15.29 -3.71
N LEU A 198 -12.00 -15.04 -2.48
CA LEU A 198 -13.23 -15.65 -1.98
C LEU A 198 -14.44 -15.15 -2.75
N ALA A 199 -14.51 -13.86 -3.08
CA ALA A 199 -15.57 -13.30 -3.92
C ALA A 199 -15.65 -13.97 -5.29
N GLN A 200 -14.51 -14.20 -5.96
CA GLN A 200 -14.45 -14.89 -7.25
C GLN A 200 -14.97 -16.33 -7.16
N GLN A 201 -14.54 -17.10 -6.14
CA GLN A 201 -15.02 -18.45 -5.91
C GLN A 201 -16.54 -18.47 -5.70
N MET A 202 -17.05 -17.61 -4.82
CA MET A 202 -18.46 -17.55 -4.46
C MET A 202 -19.33 -17.07 -5.64
N LYS A 203 -18.85 -16.13 -6.44
CA LYS A 203 -19.53 -15.68 -7.68
C LYS A 203 -19.63 -16.81 -8.71
N ALA A 204 -18.63 -17.70 -8.77
CA ALA A 204 -18.63 -18.90 -9.61
C ALA A 204 -19.49 -20.05 -9.03
N GLY A 205 -20.20 -19.85 -7.92
CA GLY A 205 -20.98 -20.89 -7.24
C GLY A 205 -20.14 -21.90 -6.48
N GLN A 206 -18.85 -21.64 -6.29
CA GLN A 206 -17.94 -22.53 -5.57
C GLN A 206 -17.94 -22.18 -4.07
N ARG A 207 -17.77 -23.19 -3.22
CA ARG A 207 -17.57 -22.98 -1.79
C ARG A 207 -16.26 -22.23 -1.55
N PRO A 208 -16.27 -21.15 -0.72
CA PRO A 208 -15.05 -20.39 -0.43
C PRO A 208 -14.06 -21.26 0.37
N ARG A 209 -12.83 -21.39 -0.14
CA ARG A 209 -11.78 -22.20 0.48
C ARG A 209 -10.98 -21.36 1.48
N ILE A 210 -11.05 -21.73 2.74
CA ILE A 210 -10.34 -21.08 3.85
C ILE A 210 -9.61 -22.10 4.72
N PHE A 211 -8.57 -21.69 5.43
CA PHE A 211 -7.87 -22.61 6.33
C PHE A 211 -8.73 -22.93 7.56
N LYS A 212 -8.61 -24.19 8.07
CA LYS A 212 -9.26 -24.67 9.30
C LYS A 212 -8.89 -23.76 10.49
N HIS A 213 -9.82 -23.30 11.28
CA HIS A 213 -11.28 -23.43 11.17
C HIS A 213 -11.90 -22.06 10.79
N GLY A 214 -11.20 -21.24 10.02
CA GLY A 214 -11.66 -19.90 9.62
C GLY A 214 -11.51 -18.82 10.68
N ASP A 215 -10.89 -19.16 11.83
CA ASP A 215 -10.75 -18.27 13.01
C ASP A 215 -9.55 -17.35 12.93
N GLN A 216 -8.66 -17.54 11.93
CA GLN A 216 -7.55 -16.62 11.70
C GLN A 216 -8.10 -15.22 11.44
N LYS A 217 -7.48 -14.20 12.05
CA LYS A 217 -7.97 -12.82 11.98
C LYS A 217 -7.03 -11.93 11.19
N ARG A 218 -7.60 -11.03 10.42
CA ARG A 218 -6.87 -10.00 9.67
C ARG A 218 -7.51 -8.63 9.92
N ASP A 219 -6.66 -7.64 9.99
CA ASP A 219 -7.07 -6.26 9.84
C ASP A 219 -7.25 -5.98 8.34
N PHE A 220 -8.48 -6.20 7.86
CA PHE A 220 -8.86 -5.87 6.49
C PHE A 220 -9.14 -4.37 6.39
N VAL A 221 -8.38 -3.67 5.58
CA VAL A 221 -8.54 -2.25 5.36
C VAL A 221 -8.93 -1.95 3.91
N TYR A 222 -9.94 -1.12 3.72
CA TYR A 222 -10.42 -0.77 2.39
C TYR A 222 -9.44 0.21 1.72
N VAL A 223 -9.21 0.03 0.41
CA VAL A 223 -8.22 0.82 -0.33
C VAL A 223 -8.50 2.33 -0.29
N LYS A 224 -9.77 2.75 -0.19
CA LYS A 224 -10.12 4.18 -0.08
C LYS A 224 -9.60 4.79 1.23
N ASP A 225 -9.62 4.05 2.34
CA ASP A 225 -9.05 4.51 3.60
C ASP A 225 -7.52 4.60 3.53
N VAL A 226 -6.87 3.62 2.89
CA VAL A 226 -5.42 3.62 2.67
C VAL A 226 -4.99 4.80 1.81
N VAL A 227 -5.74 5.10 0.76
CA VAL A 227 -5.52 6.26 -0.11
C VAL A 227 -5.67 7.57 0.66
N GLU A 228 -6.74 7.74 1.43
CA GLU A 228 -6.94 8.94 2.25
C GLU A 228 -5.82 9.10 3.29
N GLY A 229 -5.42 8.02 3.98
CA GLY A 229 -4.29 8.03 4.91
C GLY A 229 -2.96 8.41 4.23
N SER A 230 -2.74 7.92 3.01
CA SER A 230 -1.55 8.28 2.22
C SER A 230 -1.55 9.76 1.80
N ILE A 231 -2.72 10.30 1.45
CA ILE A 231 -2.87 11.72 1.14
C ILE A 231 -2.68 12.59 2.39
N ARG A 232 -3.22 12.18 3.56
CA ARG A 232 -3.01 12.89 4.83
C ARG A 232 -1.54 12.93 5.24
N ALA A 233 -0.77 11.90 4.91
CA ALA A 233 0.67 11.87 5.14
C ALA A 233 1.42 13.00 4.39
N PHE A 234 0.83 13.55 3.32
CA PHE A 234 1.38 14.72 2.63
C PHE A 234 1.41 15.96 3.51
N ASP A 235 0.52 16.11 4.46
CA ASP A 235 0.44 17.26 5.36
C ASP A 235 1.19 17.06 6.69
N ALA A 236 1.80 15.88 6.92
CA ALA A 236 2.53 15.57 8.15
C ALA A 236 3.68 16.56 8.40
N GLN A 237 3.87 16.96 9.65
CA GLN A 237 4.88 17.94 10.04
C GLN A 237 6.19 17.32 10.54
N THR A 238 6.17 16.03 10.85
CA THR A 238 7.32 15.28 11.37
C THR A 238 7.48 13.96 10.65
N SER A 239 8.72 13.54 10.45
CA SER A 239 9.02 12.19 9.95
C SER A 239 8.55 11.12 10.91
N GLY A 240 8.10 9.99 10.37
CA GLY A 240 7.66 8.86 11.18
C GLY A 240 7.26 7.64 10.35
N ILE A 241 6.94 6.57 11.04
CA ILE A 241 6.36 5.37 10.44
C ILE A 241 5.03 5.14 11.14
N TYR A 242 3.97 4.91 10.37
CA TYR A 242 2.60 4.85 10.87
C TYR A 242 1.85 3.67 10.29
N ASN A 243 0.99 3.05 11.10
CA ASN A 243 0.11 1.98 10.67
C ASN A 243 -1.08 2.54 9.89
N LEU A 244 -1.38 1.94 8.74
CA LEU A 244 -2.65 2.16 8.03
C LEU A 244 -3.41 0.84 7.92
N GLY A 245 -4.33 0.65 8.83
CA GLY A 245 -5.26 -0.47 8.95
C GLY A 245 -6.66 0.04 9.25
N SER A 246 -7.61 -0.86 9.49
CA SER A 246 -8.95 -0.53 10.01
C SER A 246 -8.97 -0.42 11.55
N GLY A 247 -7.95 -0.97 12.23
CA GLY A 247 -7.90 -1.12 13.68
C GLY A 247 -8.73 -2.28 14.23
N HIS A 248 -9.36 -3.08 13.34
CA HIS A 248 -10.25 -4.17 13.71
C HIS A 248 -9.83 -5.49 13.06
N ALA A 249 -9.49 -6.48 13.88
CA ALA A 249 -9.18 -7.83 13.41
C ALA A 249 -10.48 -8.63 13.20
N ARG A 250 -10.72 -9.09 11.96
CA ARG A 250 -11.90 -9.86 11.56
C ARG A 250 -11.49 -11.23 11.05
N SER A 251 -12.29 -12.25 11.39
CA SER A 251 -12.03 -13.62 10.97
C SER A 251 -12.40 -13.89 9.51
N PHE A 252 -11.87 -14.98 8.95
CA PHE A 252 -12.25 -15.39 7.60
C PHE A 252 -13.69 -15.92 7.55
N ASN A 253 -14.22 -16.50 8.65
CA ASN A 253 -15.63 -16.85 8.74
C ASN A 253 -16.52 -15.61 8.63
N GLU A 254 -16.23 -14.54 9.38
CA GLU A 254 -16.94 -13.26 9.28
C GLU A 254 -16.88 -12.68 7.84
N LEU A 255 -15.72 -12.78 7.18
CA LEU A 255 -15.59 -12.35 5.80
C LEU A 255 -16.47 -13.15 4.84
N VAL A 256 -16.56 -14.46 5.00
CA VAL A 256 -17.45 -15.32 4.19
C VAL A 256 -18.92 -14.95 4.42
N ASP A 257 -19.32 -14.69 5.66
CA ASP A 257 -20.68 -14.25 5.97
C ASP A 257 -21.04 -12.91 5.31
N ILE A 258 -20.09 -11.96 5.31
CA ILE A 258 -20.26 -10.67 4.65
C ILE A 258 -20.38 -10.84 3.14
N LEU A 259 -19.51 -11.66 2.53
CA LEU A 259 -19.55 -11.97 1.10
C LEU A 259 -20.86 -12.67 0.71
N ASN A 260 -21.36 -13.62 1.50
CA ASN A 260 -22.66 -14.26 1.27
C ASN A 260 -23.80 -13.22 1.19
N LYS A 261 -23.81 -12.25 2.13
CA LYS A 261 -24.81 -11.18 2.14
C LYS A 261 -24.70 -10.30 0.89
N CYS A 262 -23.48 -9.88 0.53
CA CYS A 262 -23.25 -9.00 -0.62
C CYS A 262 -23.58 -9.67 -1.96
N LEU A 263 -23.22 -10.96 -2.12
CA LEU A 263 -23.42 -11.73 -3.35
C LEU A 263 -24.78 -12.43 -3.41
N ARG A 264 -25.58 -12.34 -2.33
CA ARG A 264 -26.89 -13.03 -2.18
C ARG A 264 -26.76 -14.55 -2.34
N THR A 265 -25.73 -15.11 -1.72
CA THR A 265 -25.47 -16.55 -1.67
C THR A 265 -25.58 -17.09 -0.23
N ASN A 266 -25.52 -18.39 -0.07
CA ASN A 266 -25.47 -19.06 1.24
C ASN A 266 -24.49 -20.23 1.18
N LEU A 267 -23.27 -19.95 0.70
CA LEU A 267 -22.21 -20.94 0.52
C LEU A 267 -21.45 -21.16 1.82
N GLN A 268 -21.36 -22.42 2.23
CA GLN A 268 -20.59 -22.80 3.42
C GLN A 268 -19.10 -22.90 3.05
N PRO A 269 -18.18 -22.51 3.95
CA PRO A 269 -16.76 -22.67 3.72
C PRO A 269 -16.34 -24.11 3.42
N ASP A 270 -15.35 -24.24 2.55
CA ASP A 270 -14.56 -25.45 2.37
C ASP A 270 -13.28 -25.31 3.19
N TYR A 271 -13.22 -26.00 4.35
CA TYR A 271 -12.10 -25.89 5.28
C TYR A 271 -10.97 -26.81 4.86
N ILE A 272 -9.81 -26.22 4.53
CA ILE A 272 -8.61 -26.92 4.11
C ILE A 272 -7.48 -26.82 5.16
N ASP A 273 -6.55 -27.76 5.13
CA ASP A 273 -5.35 -27.67 5.97
C ASP A 273 -4.46 -26.52 5.52
N ASN A 274 -3.84 -25.83 6.47
CA ASN A 274 -2.88 -24.78 6.16
C ASN A 274 -1.53 -25.39 5.76
N PRO A 275 -1.06 -25.23 4.50
CA PRO A 275 0.22 -25.77 4.07
C PRO A 275 1.43 -24.94 4.52
N HIS A 276 1.22 -23.79 5.12
CA HIS A 276 2.29 -22.83 5.44
C HIS A 276 2.73 -22.93 6.90
N ALA A 277 3.97 -23.34 7.15
CA ALA A 277 4.53 -23.48 8.50
C ALA A 277 4.61 -22.15 9.28
N HIS A 278 4.78 -21.01 8.57
CA HIS A 278 4.92 -19.67 9.16
C HIS A 278 3.76 -18.75 8.77
N TYR A 279 2.53 -19.19 9.03
CA TYR A 279 1.34 -18.41 8.72
C TYR A 279 0.98 -17.46 9.87
N GLN A 280 0.75 -16.18 9.54
CA GLN A 280 0.25 -15.24 10.52
C GLN A 280 -1.21 -15.57 10.86
N ASN A 281 -1.50 -15.89 12.12
CA ASN A 281 -2.88 -16.18 12.55
C ASN A 281 -3.65 -14.91 12.93
N PHE A 282 -2.94 -13.81 13.18
CA PHE A 282 -3.53 -12.56 13.64
C PHE A 282 -2.79 -11.35 13.07
N THR A 283 -3.54 -10.34 12.62
CA THR A 283 -3.04 -8.98 12.37
C THR A 283 -4.08 -7.97 12.82
N GLN A 284 -3.64 -6.91 13.50
CA GLN A 284 -4.45 -5.74 13.87
C GLN A 284 -3.54 -4.53 14.02
N ALA A 285 -3.93 -3.40 13.45
CA ALA A 285 -3.25 -2.12 13.62
C ALA A 285 -3.63 -1.47 14.96
N ASP A 286 -2.64 -1.02 15.72
CA ASP A 286 -2.86 0.10 16.63
C ASP A 286 -2.78 1.39 15.80
N LEU A 287 -3.80 2.22 15.85
CA LEU A 287 -3.91 3.46 15.06
C LEU A 287 -3.60 4.73 15.85
N THR A 288 -3.20 4.61 17.11
CA THR A 288 -2.98 5.75 18.01
C THR A 288 -2.03 6.78 17.41
N ASN A 289 -0.89 6.32 16.88
CA ASN A 289 0.10 7.21 16.28
C ASN A 289 -0.37 7.80 14.95
N ALA A 290 -1.02 7.02 14.10
CA ALA A 290 -1.56 7.49 12.82
C ALA A 290 -2.69 8.52 13.04
N ARG A 291 -3.55 8.32 14.02
CA ARG A 291 -4.58 9.31 14.42
C ARG A 291 -3.96 10.61 14.88
N SER A 292 -2.99 10.53 15.79
CA SER A 292 -2.35 11.72 16.37
C SER A 292 -1.54 12.52 15.36
N ALA A 293 -0.74 11.85 14.53
CA ALA A 293 0.22 12.52 13.64
C ALA A 293 -0.34 12.86 12.26
N LEU A 294 -1.27 12.05 11.74
CA LEU A 294 -1.81 12.19 10.38
C LEU A 294 -3.31 12.55 10.38
N GLY A 295 -3.99 12.52 11.53
CA GLY A 295 -5.44 12.61 11.59
C GLY A 295 -6.13 11.47 10.86
N TYR A 296 -5.46 10.31 10.73
CA TYR A 296 -6.01 9.16 10.03
C TYR A 296 -7.13 8.50 10.83
N GLU A 297 -8.31 8.39 10.20
CA GLU A 297 -9.45 7.67 10.76
C GLU A 297 -10.11 6.89 9.62
N PRO A 298 -10.06 5.55 9.64
CA PRO A 298 -10.67 4.73 8.60
C PRO A 298 -12.20 4.89 8.65
N GLN A 299 -12.82 5.07 7.48
CA GLN A 299 -14.23 5.38 7.34
C GLN A 299 -15.06 4.17 6.90
N PHE A 300 -14.42 3.11 6.41
CA PHE A 300 -15.10 1.95 5.87
C PHE A 300 -14.99 0.74 6.81
N PRO A 301 -16.05 0.43 7.60
CA PRO A 301 -16.19 -0.90 8.20
C PRO A 301 -16.08 -1.99 7.12
N LEU A 302 -15.66 -3.20 7.49
CA LEU A 302 -15.45 -4.29 6.54
C LEU A 302 -16.69 -4.56 5.68
N GLU A 303 -17.88 -4.50 6.27
CA GLU A 303 -19.17 -4.69 5.61
C GLU A 303 -19.42 -3.69 4.48
N ASP A 304 -19.10 -2.43 4.73
CA ASP A 304 -19.34 -1.35 3.76
C ASP A 304 -18.28 -1.35 2.67
N GLY A 305 -17.01 -1.54 3.02
CA GLY A 305 -15.93 -1.66 2.03
C GLY A 305 -16.11 -2.87 1.11
N VAL A 306 -16.52 -4.03 1.65
CA VAL A 306 -16.83 -5.22 0.83
C VAL A 306 -18.03 -4.96 -0.09
N ARG A 307 -19.09 -4.31 0.41
CA ARG A 307 -20.27 -3.96 -0.40
C ARG A 307 -19.89 -3.06 -1.57
N ASP A 308 -19.16 -1.98 -1.33
CA ASP A 308 -18.69 -1.06 -2.37
C ASP A 308 -17.79 -1.76 -3.38
N TYR A 309 -16.92 -2.66 -2.90
CA TYR A 309 -16.06 -3.43 -3.78
C TYR A 309 -16.83 -4.44 -4.65
N MET A 310 -17.80 -5.16 -4.09
CA MET A 310 -18.64 -6.09 -4.87
C MET A 310 -19.46 -5.37 -5.93
N GLN A 311 -19.94 -4.16 -5.63
CA GLN A 311 -20.61 -3.31 -6.61
C GLN A 311 -19.65 -2.89 -7.73
N SER A 312 -18.40 -2.56 -7.42
CA SER A 312 -17.38 -2.22 -8.43
C SER A 312 -17.00 -3.40 -9.33
N LEU A 313 -17.06 -4.64 -8.80
CA LEU A 313 -16.66 -5.84 -9.55
C LEU A 313 -17.79 -6.41 -10.41
N TYR A 314 -19.05 -6.30 -9.95
CA TYR A 314 -20.16 -7.08 -10.49
C TYR A 314 -21.44 -6.27 -10.71
N GLY A 315 -21.44 -4.96 -10.38
CA GLY A 315 -22.57 -4.04 -10.51
C GLY A 315 -22.83 -3.43 -11.89
#